data_287baca79f70421f86bd7e404e583839
#
_entry.id   287baca79f70421f86bd7e404e583839
#
_cell.length_a   1.000
_cell.length_b   1.000
_cell.length_c   1.000
_cell.angle_alpha   90.00
_cell.angle_beta   90.00
_cell.angle_gamma   90.00
#
_symmetry.space_group_name_H-M   'P 1'
#
loop_
_entity.id
_entity.type
_entity.pdbx_description
1 polymer ?
#
loop_
_entity_poly.entity_id
_entity_poly.type
_entity_poly.pdbx_seq_one_letter_code
_entity_poly.pdbx_strand_id
1 'polypeptide(L)'
;MLYNWRMGKITSVKPCAKSDRLNIFVDGEFSFAVSYEVAFKCGIRENVVVSDEDIAVIKDEDECKRAFEAGINYAVKKTITKKQLFDHLIRKGFESTAAEKAVKKAAEYGYADDKKYAFAFVATYGEQRGKRRLENELKAAGVSDDIIAEALQTANETALKTAADKYLRTHAKIDKNKFYNYLLYRGFDYDEIKNVVGAMTDED
;
A
#
# COMPACT_ATOMS: atom_id res chain seq x y z
N MET A 1 40.43 -10.79 5.69
CA MET A 1 39.94 -10.14 6.93
C MET A 1 39.26 -11.19 7.76
N LEU A 2 39.81 -11.57 8.90
CA LEU A 2 39.18 -12.47 9.87
C LEU A 2 38.11 -11.63 10.58
N TYR A 3 36.81 -11.83 10.28
CA TYR A 3 35.71 -11.30 11.06
C TYR A 3 35.75 -11.94 12.44
N ASN A 4 36.14 -11.19 13.43
CA ASN A 4 36.18 -11.64 14.82
C ASN A 4 34.74 -11.56 15.36
N TRP A 5 33.92 -12.60 15.13
CA TRP A 5 32.56 -12.68 15.63
C TRP A 5 32.58 -12.75 17.16
N ARG A 6 32.03 -11.72 17.78
CA ARG A 6 31.87 -11.75 19.25
C ARG A 6 30.79 -12.77 19.58
N MET A 7 31.16 -13.78 20.32
CA MET A 7 30.25 -14.80 20.86
C MET A 7 29.81 -14.34 22.22
N GLY A 8 28.49 -14.32 22.48
CA GLY A 8 27.91 -14.01 23.77
C GLY A 8 26.99 -15.16 24.25
N LYS A 9 26.80 -15.27 25.54
CA LYS A 9 25.91 -16.28 26.15
C LYS A 9 24.61 -15.65 26.56
N ILE A 10 23.46 -16.19 26.14
CA ILE A 10 22.16 -15.78 26.64
C ILE A 10 22.08 -16.12 28.13
N THR A 11 22.07 -15.09 28.96
CA THR A 11 22.09 -15.23 30.43
C THR A 11 20.68 -15.16 31.03
N SER A 12 19.73 -14.49 30.35
CA SER A 12 18.36 -14.42 30.86
C SER A 12 17.37 -14.11 29.72
N VAL A 13 16.18 -14.70 29.81
CA VAL A 13 15.03 -14.46 28.90
C VAL A 13 13.84 -14.07 29.77
N LYS A 14 13.40 -12.80 29.70
CA LYS A 14 12.34 -12.26 30.55
C LYS A 14 11.17 -11.69 29.74
N PRO A 15 9.92 -11.93 30.15
CA PRO A 15 8.77 -11.27 29.54
C PRO A 15 8.88 -9.74 29.61
N CYS A 16 8.48 -9.05 28.55
CA CYS A 16 8.38 -7.59 28.56
C CYS A 16 7.05 -7.20 29.23
N ALA A 17 7.10 -6.31 30.23
CA ALA A 17 5.93 -5.91 31.00
C ALA A 17 4.84 -5.15 30.18
N LYS A 18 5.19 -4.58 29.03
CA LYS A 18 4.29 -3.70 28.23
C LYS A 18 3.96 -4.24 26.84
N SER A 19 4.45 -5.41 26.48
CA SER A 19 4.24 -5.98 25.13
C SER A 19 4.36 -7.50 25.19
N ASP A 20 3.76 -8.18 24.23
CA ASP A 20 3.87 -9.63 24.03
C ASP A 20 5.22 -9.99 23.39
N ARG A 21 6.31 -9.70 24.12
CA ARG A 21 7.69 -9.90 23.68
C ARG A 21 8.56 -10.39 24.83
N LEU A 22 9.72 -10.93 24.47
CA LEU A 22 10.78 -11.36 25.40
C LEU A 22 11.96 -10.39 25.31
N ASN A 23 12.46 -9.96 26.46
CA ASN A 23 13.73 -9.26 26.62
C ASN A 23 14.85 -10.29 26.76
N ILE A 24 15.83 -10.22 25.88
CA ILE A 24 16.97 -11.12 25.83
C ILE A 24 18.20 -10.41 26.39
N PHE A 25 18.84 -11.07 27.35
CA PHE A 25 20.06 -10.59 27.98
C PHE A 25 21.21 -11.49 27.57
N VAL A 26 22.29 -10.90 27.07
CA VAL A 26 23.51 -11.58 26.65
C VAL A 26 24.65 -11.10 27.55
N ASP A 27 25.40 -12.02 28.14
CA ASP A 27 26.47 -11.73 29.08
C ASP A 27 26.07 -10.79 30.25
N GLY A 28 24.82 -10.87 30.68
CA GLY A 28 24.25 -10.06 31.76
C GLY A 28 23.65 -8.72 31.36
N GLU A 29 23.88 -8.28 30.13
CA GLU A 29 23.36 -7.01 29.62
C GLU A 29 22.15 -7.20 28.70
N PHE A 30 21.22 -6.22 28.69
CA PHE A 30 20.12 -6.22 27.72
C PHE A 30 20.67 -6.09 26.30
N SER A 31 20.30 -7.03 25.42
CA SER A 31 20.74 -7.06 24.04
C SER A 31 19.61 -6.68 23.06
N PHE A 32 18.46 -7.34 23.13
CA PHE A 32 17.33 -7.06 22.25
C PHE A 32 16.01 -7.61 22.82
N ALA A 33 14.90 -7.20 22.20
CA ALA A 33 13.58 -7.76 22.47
C ALA A 33 13.06 -8.47 21.21
N VAL A 34 12.37 -9.60 21.39
CA VAL A 34 11.87 -10.46 20.32
C VAL A 34 10.49 -11.03 20.66
N SER A 35 9.63 -11.28 19.68
CA SER A 35 8.34 -11.94 19.88
C SER A 35 8.53 -13.39 20.32
N TYR A 36 7.56 -13.92 21.10
CA TYR A 36 7.59 -15.32 21.57
C TYR A 36 7.75 -16.32 20.43
N GLU A 37 7.05 -16.10 19.32
CA GLU A 37 7.09 -16.98 18.15
C GLU A 37 8.48 -17.05 17.53
N VAL A 38 9.14 -15.89 17.32
CA VAL A 38 10.48 -15.83 16.76
C VAL A 38 11.50 -16.40 17.74
N ALA A 39 11.35 -16.11 19.04
CA ALA A 39 12.20 -16.70 20.06
C ALA A 39 12.14 -18.24 20.05
N PHE A 40 10.94 -18.79 19.93
CA PHE A 40 10.75 -20.24 19.85
C PHE A 40 11.34 -20.81 18.55
N LYS A 41 11.06 -20.19 17.40
CA LYS A 41 11.57 -20.60 16.09
C LYS A 41 13.09 -20.58 16.01
N CYS A 42 13.73 -19.58 16.60
CA CYS A 42 15.18 -19.41 16.62
C CYS A 42 15.86 -20.15 17.79
N GLY A 43 15.11 -20.89 18.59
CA GLY A 43 15.65 -21.67 19.70
C GLY A 43 16.27 -20.84 20.84
N ILE A 44 15.75 -19.62 21.05
CA ILE A 44 16.25 -18.68 22.07
C ILE A 44 15.90 -19.23 23.46
N ARG A 45 16.92 -19.52 24.25
CA ARG A 45 16.80 -19.98 25.63
C ARG A 45 18.07 -19.65 26.44
N GLU A 46 17.97 -19.65 27.74
CA GLU A 46 19.11 -19.44 28.62
C GLU A 46 20.21 -20.45 28.35
N ASN A 47 21.43 -20.03 28.52
CA ASN A 47 22.67 -20.79 28.31
C ASN A 47 23.04 -21.11 26.84
N VAL A 48 22.27 -20.65 25.84
CA VAL A 48 22.66 -20.72 24.43
C VAL A 48 23.71 -19.65 24.13
N VAL A 49 24.73 -20.04 23.35
CA VAL A 49 25.75 -19.13 22.84
C VAL A 49 25.28 -18.63 21.48
N VAL A 50 25.34 -17.31 21.27
CA VAL A 50 24.94 -16.66 20.04
C VAL A 50 26.05 -15.73 19.55
N SER A 51 26.21 -15.63 18.24
CA SER A 51 27.08 -14.65 17.61
C SER A 51 26.34 -13.33 17.34
N ASP A 52 27.07 -12.25 17.06
CA ASP A 52 26.47 -11.00 16.62
C ASP A 52 25.68 -11.17 15.33
N GLU A 53 26.08 -12.11 14.46
CA GLU A 53 25.35 -12.46 13.22
C GLU A 53 24.02 -13.16 13.54
N ASP A 54 24.02 -14.12 14.47
CA ASP A 54 22.78 -14.77 14.92
C ASP A 54 21.80 -13.75 15.47
N ILE A 55 22.29 -12.81 16.28
CA ILE A 55 21.47 -11.73 16.84
C ILE A 55 20.90 -10.84 15.72
N ALA A 56 21.69 -10.52 14.70
CA ALA A 56 21.22 -9.72 13.57
C ALA A 56 20.11 -10.44 12.79
N VAL A 57 20.30 -11.75 12.52
CA VAL A 57 19.29 -12.59 11.84
C VAL A 57 18.00 -12.67 12.65
N ILE A 58 18.10 -12.86 13.98
CA ILE A 58 16.93 -12.91 14.86
C ILE A 58 16.17 -11.58 14.85
N LYS A 59 16.88 -10.46 14.90
CA LYS A 59 16.26 -9.14 14.85
C LYS A 59 15.56 -8.87 13.50
N ASP A 60 16.16 -9.24 12.38
CA ASP A 60 15.56 -9.13 11.04
C ASP A 60 14.29 -10.00 10.93
N GLU A 61 14.32 -11.23 11.41
CA GLU A 61 13.16 -12.12 11.43
C GLU A 61 12.00 -11.55 12.27
N ASP A 62 12.31 -11.00 13.45
CA ASP A 62 11.31 -10.35 14.31
C ASP A 62 10.74 -9.09 13.67
N GLU A 63 11.59 -8.30 13.02
CA GLU A 63 11.14 -7.10 12.31
C GLU A 63 10.24 -7.46 11.14
N CYS A 64 10.59 -8.46 10.33
CA CYS A 64 9.77 -8.97 9.25
C CYS A 64 8.40 -9.45 9.74
N LYS A 65 8.36 -10.18 10.87
CA LYS A 65 7.10 -10.62 11.49
C LYS A 65 6.23 -9.43 11.89
N ARG A 66 6.80 -8.45 12.61
CA ARG A 66 6.07 -7.25 13.05
C ARG A 66 5.58 -6.41 11.88
N ALA A 67 6.39 -6.28 10.84
CA ALA A 67 5.99 -5.58 9.61
C ALA A 67 4.80 -6.27 8.94
N PHE A 68 4.84 -7.61 8.86
CA PHE A 68 3.73 -8.38 8.30
C PHE A 68 2.44 -8.23 9.11
N GLU A 69 2.48 -8.34 10.44
CA GLU A 69 1.32 -8.15 11.33
C GLU A 69 0.75 -6.73 11.20
N ALA A 70 1.61 -5.71 11.18
CA ALA A 70 1.21 -4.33 10.97
C ALA A 70 0.57 -4.13 9.59
N GLY A 71 1.09 -4.80 8.57
CA GLY A 71 0.57 -4.80 7.21
C GLY A 71 -0.81 -5.41 7.11
N ILE A 72 -1.02 -6.59 7.70
CA ILE A 72 -2.34 -7.24 7.73
C ILE A 72 -3.37 -6.36 8.43
N ASN A 73 -3.05 -5.84 9.62
CA ASN A 73 -3.95 -4.97 10.38
C ASN A 73 -4.39 -3.72 9.59
N TYR A 74 -3.53 -3.24 8.69
CA TYR A 74 -3.87 -2.14 7.78
C TYR A 74 -4.73 -2.61 6.59
N ALA A 75 -4.39 -3.75 6.01
CA ALA A 75 -5.01 -4.29 4.79
C ALA A 75 -6.42 -4.85 5.01
N VAL A 76 -6.71 -5.44 6.18
CA VAL A 76 -8.03 -6.04 6.49
C VAL A 76 -9.18 -5.04 6.38
N LYS A 77 -8.91 -3.74 6.57
CA LYS A 77 -9.94 -2.69 6.60
C LYS A 77 -10.31 -2.14 5.22
N LYS A 78 -9.55 -2.43 4.17
CA LYS A 78 -9.75 -1.85 2.83
C LYS A 78 -8.95 -2.58 1.76
N THR A 79 -9.41 -2.51 0.51
CA THR A 79 -8.62 -2.97 -0.64
C THR A 79 -7.46 -1.99 -0.87
N ILE A 80 -6.24 -2.51 -0.97
CA ILE A 80 -5.01 -1.72 -1.10
C ILE A 80 -4.07 -2.33 -2.14
N THR A 81 -3.19 -1.50 -2.70
CA THR A 81 -2.10 -1.95 -3.55
C THR A 81 -0.87 -2.37 -2.74
N LYS A 82 0.02 -3.13 -3.38
CA LYS A 82 1.34 -3.47 -2.81
C LYS A 82 2.13 -2.22 -2.45
N LYS A 83 2.14 -1.20 -3.34
CA LYS A 83 2.80 0.08 -3.08
C LYS A 83 2.23 0.80 -1.86
N GLN A 84 0.89 0.88 -1.75
CA GLN A 84 0.25 1.53 -0.60
C GLN A 84 0.58 0.82 0.72
N LEU A 85 0.67 -0.51 0.70
CA LEU A 85 1.09 -1.29 1.86
C LEU A 85 2.55 -1.00 2.21
N PHE A 86 3.45 -1.03 1.23
CA PHE A 86 4.86 -0.70 1.41
C PHE A 86 5.03 0.70 2.01
N ASP A 87 4.44 1.72 1.39
CA ASP A 87 4.50 3.11 1.85
C ASP A 87 3.97 3.27 3.29
N HIS A 88 2.95 2.47 3.66
CA HIS A 88 2.43 2.45 5.02
C HIS A 88 3.45 1.88 6.02
N LEU A 89 4.12 0.79 5.68
CA LEU A 89 5.12 0.15 6.55
C LEU A 89 6.35 1.04 6.73
N ILE A 90 6.84 1.66 5.65
CA ILE A 90 7.95 2.63 5.73
C ILE A 90 7.59 3.80 6.65
N ARG A 91 6.39 4.37 6.52
CA ARG A 91 5.92 5.45 7.42
C ARG A 91 5.78 5.02 8.87
N LYS A 92 5.62 3.73 9.14
CA LYS A 92 5.64 3.16 10.50
C LYS A 92 7.04 2.91 11.04
N GLY A 93 8.08 3.17 10.25
CA GLY A 93 9.48 3.05 10.65
C GLY A 93 10.08 1.64 10.49
N PHE A 94 9.45 0.77 9.69
CA PHE A 94 10.05 -0.52 9.33
C PHE A 94 11.14 -0.32 8.28
N GLU A 95 12.21 -1.13 8.34
CA GLU A 95 13.25 -1.17 7.33
C GLU A 95 12.70 -1.63 5.97
N SER A 96 13.28 -1.12 4.87
CA SER A 96 12.83 -1.42 3.51
C SER A 96 12.77 -2.92 3.22
N THR A 97 13.80 -3.65 3.64
CA THR A 97 13.91 -5.10 3.46
C THR A 97 12.79 -5.87 4.19
N ALA A 98 12.46 -5.47 5.41
CA ALA A 98 11.38 -6.06 6.20
C ALA A 98 10.02 -5.71 5.59
N ALA A 99 9.83 -4.46 5.14
CA ALA A 99 8.61 -4.01 4.46
C ALA A 99 8.39 -4.77 3.14
N GLU A 100 9.41 -4.95 2.31
CA GLU A 100 9.33 -5.71 1.05
C GLU A 100 8.92 -7.17 1.28
N LYS A 101 9.58 -7.85 2.24
CA LYS A 101 9.24 -9.22 2.62
C LYS A 101 7.79 -9.32 3.12
N ALA A 102 7.36 -8.36 3.96
CA ALA A 102 6.01 -8.29 4.48
C ALA A 102 4.96 -8.05 3.37
N VAL A 103 5.23 -7.14 2.42
CA VAL A 103 4.35 -6.87 1.26
C VAL A 103 4.23 -8.09 0.36
N LYS A 104 5.35 -8.76 0.05
CA LYS A 104 5.35 -9.99 -0.75
C LYS A 104 4.46 -11.05 -0.11
N LYS A 105 4.67 -11.32 1.17
CA LYS A 105 3.89 -12.30 1.93
C LYS A 105 2.40 -11.89 2.01
N ALA A 106 2.08 -10.62 2.25
CA ALA A 106 0.72 -10.12 2.27
C ALA A 106 0.02 -10.27 0.91
N ALA A 107 0.74 -10.06 -0.19
CA ALA A 107 0.22 -10.27 -1.54
C ALA A 107 -0.07 -11.75 -1.84
N GLU A 108 0.80 -12.67 -1.42
CA GLU A 108 0.59 -14.12 -1.53
C GLU A 108 -0.69 -14.58 -0.81
N TYR A 109 -1.04 -13.95 0.31
CA TYR A 109 -2.30 -14.19 1.04
C TYR A 109 -3.50 -13.38 0.53
N GLY A 110 -3.32 -12.55 -0.52
CA GLY A 110 -4.39 -11.74 -1.11
C GLY A 110 -4.80 -10.51 -0.29
N TYR A 111 -3.99 -10.09 0.70
CA TYR A 111 -4.23 -8.87 1.50
C TYR A 111 -3.88 -7.59 0.74
N ALA A 112 -2.94 -7.65 -0.21
CA ALA A 112 -2.59 -6.55 -1.11
C ALA A 112 -2.67 -7.05 -2.56
N ASP A 113 -3.60 -6.51 -3.35
CA ASP A 113 -3.91 -6.97 -4.70
C ASP A 113 -4.16 -5.77 -5.61
N ASP A 114 -3.17 -5.50 -6.49
CA ASP A 114 -3.20 -4.36 -7.40
C ASP A 114 -4.34 -4.47 -8.42
N LYS A 115 -4.64 -5.69 -8.89
CA LYS A 115 -5.72 -5.93 -9.86
C LYS A 115 -7.08 -5.70 -9.21
N LYS A 116 -7.33 -6.31 -8.06
CA LYS A 116 -8.56 -6.12 -7.30
C LYS A 116 -8.77 -4.65 -6.94
N TYR A 117 -7.70 -3.94 -6.54
CA TYR A 117 -7.74 -2.52 -6.27
C TYR A 117 -8.14 -1.72 -7.50
N ALA A 118 -7.49 -1.96 -8.66
CA ALA A 118 -7.75 -1.22 -9.89
C ALA A 118 -9.21 -1.36 -10.36
N PHE A 119 -9.73 -2.58 -10.39
CA PHE A 119 -11.13 -2.82 -10.79
C PHE A 119 -12.12 -2.18 -9.81
N ALA A 120 -11.91 -2.30 -8.49
CA ALA A 120 -12.74 -1.65 -7.50
C ALA A 120 -12.68 -0.12 -7.60
N PHE A 121 -11.50 0.43 -7.90
CA PHE A 121 -11.30 1.86 -8.08
C PHE A 121 -12.07 2.38 -9.30
N VAL A 122 -11.95 1.71 -10.45
CA VAL A 122 -12.68 2.07 -11.67
C VAL A 122 -14.18 1.92 -11.48
N ALA A 123 -14.66 0.85 -10.84
CA ALA A 123 -16.08 0.68 -10.52
C ALA A 123 -16.63 1.80 -9.64
N THR A 124 -15.83 2.30 -8.69
CA THR A 124 -16.27 3.35 -7.75
C THR A 124 -16.26 4.75 -8.39
N TYR A 125 -15.25 5.04 -9.20
CA TYR A 125 -15.00 6.40 -9.69
C TYR A 125 -15.22 6.58 -11.20
N GLY A 126 -15.38 5.50 -11.96
CA GLY A 126 -15.49 5.50 -13.41
C GLY A 126 -16.69 6.28 -13.96
N GLU A 127 -17.76 6.44 -13.17
CA GLU A 127 -18.91 7.27 -13.56
C GLU A 127 -18.71 8.78 -13.42
N GLN A 128 -17.64 9.19 -12.72
CA GLN A 128 -17.42 10.61 -12.37
C GLN A 128 -16.10 11.17 -12.88
N ARG A 129 -15.19 10.30 -13.34
CA ARG A 129 -13.82 10.65 -13.76
C ARG A 129 -13.53 10.08 -15.13
N GLY A 130 -12.88 10.90 -15.96
CA GLY A 130 -12.41 10.46 -17.26
C GLY A 130 -11.23 9.46 -17.15
N LYS A 131 -11.02 8.69 -18.20
CA LYS A 131 -10.00 7.62 -18.26
C LYS A 131 -8.60 8.14 -17.90
N ARG A 132 -8.21 9.31 -18.41
CA ARG A 132 -6.90 9.93 -18.11
C ARG A 132 -6.67 10.17 -16.63
N ARG A 133 -7.68 10.61 -15.90
CA ARG A 133 -7.58 10.84 -14.46
C ARG A 133 -7.51 9.52 -13.68
N LEU A 134 -8.35 8.55 -14.05
CA LEU A 134 -8.32 7.21 -13.45
C LEU A 134 -6.95 6.56 -13.64
N GLU A 135 -6.39 6.64 -14.84
CA GLU A 135 -5.05 6.14 -15.17
C GLU A 135 -3.97 6.77 -14.27
N ASN A 136 -3.94 8.10 -14.18
CA ASN A 136 -2.97 8.81 -13.37
C ASN A 136 -3.07 8.45 -11.88
N GLU A 137 -4.28 8.32 -11.35
CA GLU A 137 -4.51 7.97 -9.96
C GLU A 137 -4.12 6.51 -9.68
N LEU A 138 -4.37 5.59 -10.60
CA LEU A 138 -3.94 4.18 -10.51
C LEU A 138 -2.41 4.05 -10.61
N LYS A 139 -1.76 4.80 -11.52
CA LYS A 139 -0.28 4.89 -11.59
C LYS A 139 0.33 5.41 -10.29
N ALA A 140 -0.25 6.45 -9.73
CA ALA A 140 0.17 7.00 -8.43
C ALA A 140 0.02 5.97 -7.30
N ALA A 141 -1.01 5.13 -7.36
CA ALA A 141 -1.21 4.02 -6.43
C ALA A 141 -0.25 2.83 -6.67
N GLY A 142 0.56 2.86 -7.72
CA GLY A 142 1.55 1.82 -8.04
C GLY A 142 1.01 0.62 -8.80
N VAL A 143 -0.12 0.77 -9.46
CA VAL A 143 -0.68 -0.25 -10.36
C VAL A 143 0.08 -0.24 -11.69
N SER A 144 0.38 -1.40 -12.24
CA SER A 144 1.07 -1.53 -13.53
C SER A 144 0.20 -1.16 -14.73
N ASP A 145 0.82 -0.73 -15.83
CA ASP A 145 0.11 -0.22 -17.00
C ASP A 145 -0.80 -1.28 -17.66
N ASP A 146 -0.42 -2.55 -17.63
CA ASP A 146 -1.23 -3.67 -18.13
C ASP A 146 -2.54 -3.84 -17.33
N ILE A 147 -2.44 -3.82 -16.00
CA ILE A 147 -3.61 -3.91 -15.12
C ILE A 147 -4.51 -2.67 -15.28
N ILE A 148 -3.91 -1.49 -15.41
CA ILE A 148 -4.65 -0.24 -15.64
C ILE A 148 -5.42 -0.32 -16.95
N ALA A 149 -4.78 -0.74 -18.05
CA ALA A 149 -5.41 -0.88 -19.35
C ALA A 149 -6.60 -1.85 -19.28
N GLU A 150 -6.45 -3.00 -18.62
CA GLU A 150 -7.53 -3.98 -18.42
C GLU A 150 -8.69 -3.38 -17.60
N ALA A 151 -8.38 -2.72 -16.48
CA ALA A 151 -9.41 -2.12 -15.62
C ALA A 151 -10.17 -0.99 -16.33
N LEU A 152 -9.49 -0.15 -17.11
CA LEU A 152 -10.11 0.96 -17.83
C LEU A 152 -11.05 0.51 -18.99
N GLN A 153 -10.94 -0.73 -19.46
CA GLN A 153 -11.92 -1.30 -20.39
C GLN A 153 -13.30 -1.44 -19.76
N THR A 154 -13.38 -1.54 -18.43
CA THR A 154 -14.65 -1.60 -17.69
C THR A 154 -15.22 -0.23 -17.36
N ALA A 155 -14.50 0.85 -17.68
CA ALA A 155 -14.97 2.22 -17.43
C ALA A 155 -16.19 2.55 -18.28
N ASN A 156 -17.17 3.20 -17.67
CA ASN A 156 -18.44 3.53 -18.32
C ASN A 156 -18.24 4.63 -19.39
N GLU A 157 -18.62 4.34 -20.63
CA GLU A 157 -18.58 5.28 -21.75
C GLU A 157 -19.53 6.48 -21.55
N THR A 158 -20.55 6.33 -20.71
CA THR A 158 -21.50 7.41 -20.41
C THR A 158 -21.02 8.38 -19.33
N ALA A 159 -19.84 8.17 -18.77
CA ALA A 159 -19.29 8.97 -17.67
C ALA A 159 -19.19 10.46 -18.02
N LEU A 160 -18.77 10.80 -19.25
CA LEU A 160 -18.71 12.18 -19.74
C LEU A 160 -20.09 12.84 -19.75
N LYS A 161 -21.10 12.16 -20.28
CA LYS A 161 -22.47 12.66 -20.32
C LYS A 161 -23.01 12.88 -18.90
N THR A 162 -22.82 11.90 -18.00
CA THR A 162 -23.22 12.03 -16.60
C THR A 162 -22.55 13.22 -15.90
N ALA A 163 -21.26 13.43 -16.13
CA ALA A 163 -20.53 14.58 -15.58
C ALA A 163 -21.02 15.91 -16.16
N ALA A 164 -21.28 15.96 -17.48
CA ALA A 164 -21.83 17.13 -18.16
C ALA A 164 -23.23 17.48 -17.63
N ASP A 165 -24.15 16.53 -17.59
CA ASP A 165 -25.52 16.72 -17.07
C ASP A 165 -25.52 17.24 -15.62
N LYS A 166 -24.62 16.71 -14.79
CA LYS A 166 -24.46 17.17 -13.40
C LYS A 166 -24.05 18.63 -13.33
N TYR A 167 -23.09 19.05 -14.18
CA TYR A 167 -22.66 20.46 -14.22
C TYR A 167 -23.80 21.36 -14.65
N LEU A 168 -24.51 21.00 -15.72
CA LEU A 168 -25.62 21.78 -16.29
C LEU A 168 -26.77 21.98 -15.29
N ARG A 169 -27.10 20.93 -14.50
CA ARG A 169 -28.15 21.02 -13.46
C ARG A 169 -27.79 21.97 -12.32
N THR A 170 -26.49 22.18 -12.06
CA THR A 170 -26.02 22.97 -10.91
C THR A 170 -25.68 24.42 -11.27
N HIS A 171 -25.66 24.77 -12.57
CA HIS A 171 -25.26 26.08 -13.04
C HIS A 171 -26.34 26.66 -13.95
N ALA A 172 -27.06 27.67 -13.46
CA ALA A 172 -28.14 28.35 -14.22
C ALA A 172 -27.64 29.16 -15.42
N LYS A 173 -26.37 29.57 -15.43
CA LYS A 173 -25.73 30.26 -16.53
C LYS A 173 -24.44 29.54 -16.91
N ILE A 174 -24.39 29.05 -18.13
CA ILE A 174 -23.28 28.22 -18.61
C ILE A 174 -22.21 29.14 -19.22
N ASP A 175 -21.04 29.15 -18.61
CA ASP A 175 -19.82 29.67 -19.20
C ASP A 175 -19.10 28.50 -19.90
N LYS A 176 -19.03 28.51 -21.22
CA LYS A 176 -18.44 27.44 -22.04
C LYS A 176 -17.03 27.11 -21.63
N ASN A 177 -16.19 28.11 -21.29
CA ASN A 177 -14.81 27.91 -20.89
C ASN A 177 -14.71 27.22 -19.51
N LYS A 178 -15.56 27.64 -18.57
CA LYS A 178 -15.61 27.01 -17.24
C LYS A 178 -16.12 25.57 -17.31
N PHE A 179 -17.12 25.30 -18.13
CA PHE A 179 -17.64 23.96 -18.35
C PHE A 179 -16.60 23.07 -19.00
N TYR A 180 -15.90 23.54 -20.01
CA TYR A 180 -14.81 22.83 -20.66
C TYR A 180 -13.70 22.47 -19.68
N ASN A 181 -13.22 23.46 -18.92
CA ASN A 181 -12.19 23.26 -17.90
C ASN A 181 -12.63 22.31 -16.78
N TYR A 182 -13.89 22.33 -16.39
CA TYR A 182 -14.45 21.39 -15.42
C TYR A 182 -14.34 19.93 -15.90
N LEU A 183 -14.66 19.65 -17.16
CA LEU A 183 -14.57 18.32 -17.74
C LEU A 183 -13.11 17.88 -17.95
N LEU A 184 -12.24 18.78 -18.41
CA LEU A 184 -10.80 18.55 -18.51
C LEU A 184 -10.18 18.20 -17.15
N TYR A 185 -10.53 18.96 -16.11
CA TYR A 185 -10.04 18.69 -14.74
C TYR A 185 -10.50 17.33 -14.22
N ARG A 186 -11.64 16.84 -14.67
CA ARG A 186 -12.11 15.48 -14.37
C ARG A 186 -11.40 14.39 -15.18
N GLY A 187 -10.55 14.77 -16.12
CA GLY A 187 -9.71 13.85 -16.90
C GLY A 187 -10.40 13.24 -18.12
N PHE A 188 -11.46 13.88 -18.62
CA PHE A 188 -12.02 13.54 -19.93
C PHE A 188 -11.12 14.05 -21.05
N ASP A 189 -11.15 13.36 -22.20
CA ASP A 189 -10.33 13.74 -23.33
C ASP A 189 -10.88 15.01 -24.04
N TYR A 190 -9.97 15.79 -24.65
CA TYR A 190 -10.32 17.03 -25.33
C TYR A 190 -11.32 16.81 -26.47
N ASP A 191 -11.08 15.79 -27.29
CA ASP A 191 -11.93 15.52 -28.47
C ASP A 191 -13.30 14.97 -28.04
N GLU A 192 -13.34 14.16 -26.98
CA GLU A 192 -14.60 13.69 -26.37
C GLU A 192 -15.44 14.86 -25.86
N ILE A 193 -14.81 15.81 -25.14
CA ILE A 193 -15.47 17.00 -24.60
C ILE A 193 -15.99 17.88 -25.73
N LYS A 194 -15.18 18.11 -26.77
CA LYS A 194 -15.55 18.95 -27.91
C LYS A 194 -16.82 18.45 -28.62
N ASN A 195 -16.93 17.12 -28.78
CA ASN A 195 -18.10 16.51 -29.39
C ASN A 195 -19.36 16.73 -28.53
N VAL A 196 -19.25 16.58 -27.19
CA VAL A 196 -20.39 16.76 -26.28
C VAL A 196 -20.78 18.24 -26.17
N VAL A 197 -19.81 19.16 -26.06
CA VAL A 197 -20.09 20.62 -25.99
C VAL A 197 -20.59 21.17 -27.31
N GLY A 198 -20.08 20.69 -28.46
CA GLY A 198 -20.56 21.05 -29.79
C GLY A 198 -22.03 20.66 -30.00
N ALA A 199 -22.38 19.42 -29.68
CA ALA A 199 -23.77 18.96 -29.81
C ALA A 199 -24.76 19.73 -28.95
N MET A 200 -24.34 20.26 -27.80
CA MET A 200 -25.18 21.06 -26.91
C MET A 200 -25.32 22.55 -27.37
N THR A 201 -24.50 23.01 -28.31
CA THR A 201 -24.54 24.40 -28.80
C THR A 201 -25.23 24.54 -30.15
N ASP A 202 -25.52 23.45 -30.82
CA ASP A 202 -26.26 23.43 -32.09
C ASP A 202 -27.79 23.28 -31.87
N GLU A 203 -28.25 23.16 -30.61
CA GLU A 203 -29.67 23.09 -30.23
C GLU A 203 -30.26 24.46 -29.74
N ASP A 204 -29.46 25.54 -29.72
CA ASP A 204 -29.91 26.91 -29.45
C ASP A 204 -29.92 27.74 -30.78
#